data_147ba42e0b619408ca9e603c05712873
#
_entry.id   147ba42e0b619408ca9e603c05712873
#
_cell.length_a   1.000
_cell.length_b   1.000
_cell.length_c   1.000
_cell.angle_alpha   90.00
_cell.angle_beta   90.00
_cell.angle_gamma   90.00
#
_symmetry.space_group_name_H-M   'P 1'
#
loop_
_entity.id
_entity.type
_entity.pdbx_description
1 polymer ?
#
loop_
_entity_poly.entity_id
_entity_poly.type
_entity_poly.pdbx_seq_one_letter_code
_entity_poly.pdbx_strand_id
1 'polypeptide(L)'
;MTNKSILEDAFPHDKQVGGSHYKELPIQPYTFISKNKLSFFQGCVVKYVCRYLFKGTPIQDLEKVIHYCELEIEKIKEERK
;
A
#
# COMPACT_ATOMS: atom_id res chain seq x y z
N MET A 1 -6.94 15.06 15.30
CA MET A 1 -6.71 14.65 15.01
C MET A 1 -6.58 14.16 14.35
N THR A 2 -6.35 14.17 13.91
CA THR A 2 -6.27 13.61 13.19
C THR A 2 -5.90 12.81 13.17
N ASN A 3 -5.97 12.76 13.13
CA ASN A 3 -5.76 11.73 13.08
C ASN A 3 -4.75 11.34 12.30
N LYS A 4 -3.86 10.83 12.74
CA LYS A 4 -3.02 10.15 11.94
C LYS A 4 -3.84 9.25 11.21
N SER A 5 -3.87 9.39 9.96
CA SER A 5 -4.67 8.51 9.17
C SER A 5 -4.03 7.14 9.15
N ILE A 6 -4.78 6.17 8.73
CA ILE A 6 -4.26 4.84 8.54
C ILE A 6 -3.12 4.86 7.54
N LEU A 7 -3.21 5.73 6.55
CA LEU A 7 -2.15 5.85 5.55
C LEU A 7 -0.86 6.34 6.17
N GLU A 8 -0.96 7.26 7.11
CA GLU A 8 0.23 7.77 7.76
C GLU A 8 0.94 6.68 8.52
N ASP A 9 0.19 5.82 9.17
CA ASP A 9 0.79 4.69 9.87
C ASP A 9 1.40 3.69 8.91
N ALA A 10 0.74 3.46 7.78
CA ALA A 10 1.20 2.48 6.82
C ALA A 10 2.39 2.98 6.01
N PHE A 11 2.49 4.29 5.81
CA PHE A 11 3.51 4.88 4.97
C PHE A 11 4.19 6.02 5.70
N PRO A 12 5.06 5.72 6.65
CA PRO A 12 5.74 6.80 7.38
C PRO A 12 6.49 7.67 6.39
N HIS A 13 6.03 8.88 6.24
CA HIS A 13 6.49 9.73 5.17
C HIS A 13 7.96 10.14 5.33
N ASP A 14 8.28 10.74 6.43
CA ASP A 14 9.62 11.30 6.61
C ASP A 14 10.52 10.43 7.44
N LYS A 15 9.99 9.51 8.16
CA LYS A 15 10.82 8.61 8.89
C LYS A 15 10.34 7.21 8.67
N GLN A 16 11.29 6.30 8.71
CA GLN A 16 11.04 4.90 8.47
C GLN A 16 11.07 4.18 9.79
N VAL A 17 9.92 4.08 10.40
CA VAL A 17 9.84 3.35 11.65
C VAL A 17 9.92 1.87 11.34
N GLY A 18 10.93 1.23 11.90
CA GLY A 18 11.09 -0.20 11.69
C GLY A 18 11.84 -0.58 10.44
N GLY A 19 12.46 0.38 9.76
CA GLY A 19 13.24 0.05 8.60
C GLY A 19 13.31 1.19 7.62
N SER A 20 13.93 0.91 6.48
CA SER A 20 14.13 1.92 5.47
C SER A 20 13.57 1.46 4.14
N HIS A 21 12.43 0.77 4.16
CA HIS A 21 11.90 0.15 2.96
C HIS A 21 11.69 1.13 1.81
N TYR A 22 11.34 2.37 2.14
CA TYR A 22 10.97 3.31 1.10
C TYR A 22 11.99 4.41 0.88
N LYS A 23 13.05 4.44 1.69
CA LYS A 23 13.98 5.56 1.62
C LYS A 23 14.63 5.74 0.27
N GLU A 24 14.85 4.64 -0.43
CA GLU A 24 15.58 4.72 -1.68
C GLU A 24 14.69 4.94 -2.87
N LEU A 25 13.39 5.01 -2.66
CA LEU A 25 12.48 5.29 -3.77
C LEU A 25 12.46 6.79 -4.04
N PRO A 26 12.69 7.19 -5.28
CA PRO A 26 12.64 8.63 -5.61
C PRO A 26 11.30 9.26 -5.28
N ILE A 27 10.22 8.51 -5.47
CA ILE A 27 8.89 8.99 -5.11
C ILE A 27 8.34 8.02 -4.09
N GLN A 28 7.98 8.54 -2.94
CA GLN A 28 7.47 7.71 -1.87
C GLN A 28 6.08 7.20 -2.19
N PRO A 29 5.77 5.95 -1.82
CA PRO A 29 4.42 5.42 -2.05
C PRO A 29 3.34 6.32 -1.45
N TYR A 30 3.57 6.86 -0.26
CA TYR A 30 2.58 7.74 0.35
C TYR A 30 2.26 8.93 -0.56
N THR A 31 3.30 9.54 -1.10
CA THR A 31 3.11 10.70 -1.96
C THR A 31 2.34 10.34 -3.22
N PHE A 32 2.72 9.23 -3.83
CA PHE A 32 2.06 8.78 -5.05
C PHE A 32 0.59 8.49 -4.81
N ILE A 33 0.30 7.76 -3.73
CA ILE A 33 -1.06 7.38 -3.40
C ILE A 33 -1.89 8.63 -3.08
N SER A 34 -1.33 9.52 -2.28
CA SER A 34 -2.05 10.69 -1.82
C SER A 34 -2.34 11.65 -2.95
N LYS A 35 -1.35 11.95 -3.76
CA LYS A 35 -1.54 12.92 -4.84
C LYS A 35 -2.45 12.42 -5.93
N ASN A 36 -2.45 11.12 -6.16
CA ASN A 36 -3.34 10.54 -7.16
C ASN A 36 -4.70 10.19 -6.58
N LYS A 37 -4.89 10.40 -5.28
CA LYS A 37 -6.17 10.13 -4.62
C LYS A 37 -6.64 8.72 -4.85
N LEU A 38 -5.73 7.78 -4.67
CA LEU A 38 -6.04 6.38 -4.91
C LEU A 38 -6.92 5.83 -3.79
N SER A 39 -7.67 4.80 -4.12
CA SER A 39 -8.51 4.13 -3.15
C SER A 39 -7.66 3.33 -2.16
N PHE A 40 -8.31 2.85 -1.11
CA PHE A 40 -7.61 2.02 -0.14
C PHE A 40 -7.01 0.78 -0.81
N PHE A 41 -7.79 0.12 -1.67
CA PHE A 41 -7.29 -1.04 -2.39
C PHE A 41 -6.06 -0.68 -3.22
N GLN A 42 -6.17 0.37 -4.00
CA GLN A 42 -5.04 0.79 -4.84
C GLN A 42 -3.83 1.11 -3.99
N GLY A 43 -4.04 1.77 -2.86
CA GLY A 43 -2.94 2.12 -1.99
C GLY A 43 -2.26 0.90 -1.39
N CYS A 44 -3.05 -0.09 -0.98
CA CYS A 44 -2.48 -1.31 -0.44
C CYS A 44 -1.64 -2.04 -1.47
N VAL A 45 -2.14 -2.13 -2.70
CA VAL A 45 -1.39 -2.79 -3.76
C VAL A 45 -0.08 -2.06 -4.02
N VAL A 46 -0.13 -0.73 -4.12
CA VAL A 46 1.07 0.04 -4.35
C VAL A 46 2.07 -0.18 -3.22
N LYS A 47 1.59 -0.16 -1.99
CA LYS A 47 2.46 -0.34 -0.84
C LYS A 47 3.21 -1.68 -0.90
N TYR A 48 2.47 -2.76 -1.07
CA TYR A 48 3.10 -4.07 -1.04
C TYR A 48 3.96 -4.33 -2.26
N VAL A 49 3.56 -3.83 -3.41
CA VAL A 49 4.36 -4.00 -4.61
C VAL A 49 5.67 -3.22 -4.50
N CYS A 50 5.64 -2.06 -3.86
CA CYS A 50 6.86 -1.27 -3.74
C CYS A 50 7.83 -1.84 -2.72
N ARG A 51 7.36 -2.62 -1.75
CA ARG A 51 8.26 -3.02 -0.66
C ARG A 51 8.62 -4.49 -0.65
N TYR A 52 8.01 -5.31 -1.49
CA TYR A 52 8.15 -6.76 -1.32
C TYR A 52 9.60 -7.23 -1.44
N LEU A 53 10.45 -6.49 -2.15
CA LEU A 53 11.85 -6.87 -2.30
C LEU A 53 12.72 -6.40 -1.12
N PHE A 54 12.20 -5.50 -0.30
CA PHE A 54 13.02 -4.89 0.74
C PHE A 54 12.69 -5.37 2.14
N LYS A 55 11.52 -5.95 2.32
CA LYS A 55 11.09 -6.23 3.68
C LYS A 55 11.51 -7.59 4.20
N GLY A 56 11.81 -8.52 3.33
CA GLY A 56 12.21 -9.84 3.77
C GLY A 56 11.10 -10.88 3.78
N THR A 57 9.90 -10.48 3.37
CA THR A 57 8.79 -11.42 3.24
C THR A 57 8.14 -11.26 1.87
N PRO A 58 8.91 -11.47 0.80
CA PRO A 58 8.39 -11.15 -0.54
C PRO A 58 7.18 -11.99 -0.94
N ILE A 59 7.19 -13.27 -0.63
CA ILE A 59 6.06 -14.10 -1.04
C ILE A 59 4.81 -13.70 -0.29
N GLN A 60 4.93 -13.45 1.00
CA GLN A 60 3.78 -13.04 1.78
C GLN A 60 3.22 -11.71 1.28
N ASP A 61 4.10 -10.76 0.97
CA ASP A 61 3.64 -9.47 0.47
C ASP A 61 2.90 -9.63 -0.86
N LEU A 62 3.42 -10.48 -1.74
CA LEU A 62 2.75 -10.69 -3.02
C LEU A 62 1.44 -11.44 -2.85
N GLU A 63 1.37 -12.35 -1.88
CA GLU A 63 0.11 -13.03 -1.59
C GLU A 63 -0.93 -12.05 -1.09
N LYS A 64 -0.50 -11.04 -0.34
CA LYS A 64 -1.43 -10.00 0.09
C LYS A 64 -1.97 -9.21 -1.09
N VAL A 65 -1.11 -8.94 -2.08
CA VAL A 65 -1.57 -8.25 -3.28
C VAL A 65 -2.63 -9.10 -3.99
N ILE A 66 -2.36 -10.39 -4.11
CA ILE A 66 -3.32 -11.28 -4.76
C ILE A 66 -4.65 -11.26 -4.01
N HIS A 67 -4.59 -11.35 -2.69
CA HIS A 67 -5.79 -11.36 -1.88
C HIS A 67 -6.60 -10.07 -2.04
N TYR A 68 -5.92 -8.93 -2.02
CA TYR A 68 -6.63 -7.67 -2.22
C TYR A 68 -7.27 -7.60 -3.60
N CYS A 69 -6.58 -8.14 -4.60
CA CYS A 69 -7.15 -8.15 -5.94
C CYS A 69 -8.41 -9.01 -5.98
N GLU A 70 -8.40 -10.15 -5.30
CA GLU A 70 -9.57 -11.01 -5.26
C GLU A 70 -10.75 -10.31 -4.59
N LEU A 71 -10.47 -9.60 -3.51
CA LEU A 71 -11.53 -8.87 -2.81
C LEU A 71 -12.12 -7.78 -3.71
N GLU A 72 -11.27 -7.09 -4.44
CA GLU A 72 -11.75 -6.02 -5.30
C GLU A 72 -12.58 -6.59 -6.45
N ILE A 73 -12.15 -7.70 -7.01
CA ILE A 73 -12.90 -8.35 -8.09
C ILE A 73 -14.29 -8.74 -7.59
N GLU A 74 -14.36 -9.33 -6.39
CA GLU A 74 -15.65 -9.71 -5.85
C GLU A 74 -16.55 -8.50 -5.64
N LYS A 75 -15.98 -7.43 -5.13
CA LYS A 75 -16.74 -6.21 -4.89
C LYS A 75 -17.33 -5.68 -6.19
N ILE A 76 -16.53 -5.64 -7.24
CA ILE A 76 -16.99 -5.14 -8.53
C ILE A 76 -18.10 -6.03 -9.07
N LYS A 77 -17.94 -7.35 -8.94
CA LYS A 77 -18.97 -8.26 -9.40
C LYS A 77 -20.29 -8.06 -8.65
N GLU A 78 -20.20 -7.82 -7.35
CA GLU A 78 -21.41 -7.56 -6.57
C GLU A 78 -22.09 -6.29 -7.02
N GLU A 79 -21.30 -5.26 -7.31
CA GLU A 79 -21.85 -3.99 -7.70
C GLU A 79 -22.52 -4.02 -9.08
N ARG A 80 -22.17 -5.01 -9.87
CA ARG A 80 -22.72 -5.11 -11.24
C ARG A 80 -23.89 -6.05 -11.35
N LYS A 81 -24.35 -6.59 -10.25
CA LYS A 81 -25.52 -7.49 -10.29
C LYS A 81 -26.85 -6.74 -10.47
#